data_694f12b016a3822537ab28609f808aa2
#
_entry.id   694f12b016a3822537ab28609f808aa2
#
_cell.length_a   1.000
_cell.length_b   1.000
_cell.length_c   1.000
_cell.angle_alpha   90.00
_cell.angle_beta   90.00
_cell.angle_gamma   90.00
#
_symmetry.space_group_name_H-M   'P 1'
#
loop_
_entity.id
_entity.type
_entity.pdbx_description
1 polymer ?
#
loop_
_entity_poly.entity_id
_entity_poly.type
_entity_poly.pdbx_seq_one_letter_code
_entity_poly.pdbx_strand_id
1 'polypeptide(L)'
;MDKKTLCLYFQVHQPIRLRKYHFFDIGKNSDYYDDFANRTITRKVADRCYLPANRTMLELIRKYGKNFKVSFSISGMVIEQFREYAPEVIDSFKELVATGCVEILAETYSHSLASLVDEGEFKKQVKQHADLMKELFGVKPVTFRNTELIYSDEIGEMVARMGYKTMLTEGARHILGWKSPDYVYTNSINPKLKLLLKNFRLSDDIA
;
A
#
# COMPACT_ATOMS: atom_id res chain seq x y z
N MET A 1 32.84 -2.91 -6.84
CA MET A 1 31.78 -1.86 -6.82
C MET A 1 30.61 -2.42 -6.05
N ASP A 2 30.23 -1.79 -4.97
CA ASP A 2 29.04 -2.17 -4.22
C ASP A 2 27.80 -2.01 -5.09
N LYS A 3 27.03 -3.10 -5.23
CA LYS A 3 25.83 -3.14 -6.07
C LYS A 3 24.73 -2.33 -5.37
N LYS A 4 24.38 -1.19 -5.94
CA LYS A 4 23.24 -0.39 -5.46
C LYS A 4 21.93 -0.98 -5.99
N THR A 5 20.89 -0.99 -5.15
CA THR A 5 19.55 -1.46 -5.50
C THR A 5 18.56 -0.33 -5.34
N LEU A 6 17.74 -0.08 -6.36
CA LEU A 6 16.62 0.84 -6.30
C LEU A 6 15.36 0.04 -6.04
N CYS A 7 14.68 0.32 -4.92
CA CYS A 7 13.40 -0.29 -4.56
C CYS A 7 12.26 0.63 -4.95
N LEU A 8 11.50 0.25 -5.97
CA LEU A 8 10.30 0.98 -6.40
C LEU A 8 9.07 0.37 -5.73
N TYR A 9 8.25 1.20 -5.09
CA TYR A 9 6.92 0.80 -4.66
C TYR A 9 5.89 1.87 -4.99
N PHE A 10 4.67 1.45 -5.25
CA PHE A 10 3.55 2.31 -5.55
C PHE A 10 2.39 2.03 -4.60
N GLN A 11 1.75 3.10 -4.14
CA GLN A 11 0.53 3.01 -3.37
C GLN A 11 -0.68 3.10 -4.30
N VAL A 12 -1.61 2.16 -4.10
CA VAL A 12 -2.89 2.10 -4.81
C VAL A 12 -4.00 2.21 -3.77
N HIS A 13 -4.57 3.41 -3.68
CA HIS A 13 -5.64 3.71 -2.73
C HIS A 13 -6.59 4.76 -3.29
N GLN A 14 -7.88 4.57 -3.05
CA GLN A 14 -8.92 5.55 -3.27
C GLN A 14 -9.87 5.55 -2.06
N PRO A 15 -10.11 6.71 -1.42
CA PRO A 15 -11.09 6.77 -0.36
C PRO A 15 -12.50 6.58 -0.93
N ILE A 16 -13.39 5.99 -0.13
CA ILE A 16 -14.82 6.00 -0.43
C ILE A 16 -15.35 7.39 -0.08
N ARG A 17 -16.01 8.01 -1.03
CA ARG A 17 -16.54 9.37 -0.89
C ARG A 17 -17.93 9.31 -0.31
N LEU A 18 -18.14 10.15 0.71
CA LEU A 18 -19.43 10.30 1.35
C LEU A 18 -20.21 11.42 0.62
N ARG A 19 -21.52 11.25 0.54
CA ARG A 19 -22.41 12.31 0.06
C ARG A 19 -22.56 13.40 1.13
N LYS A 20 -23.01 14.55 0.71
CA LYS A 20 -23.34 15.63 1.64
C LYS A 20 -24.54 15.19 2.48
N TYR A 21 -24.35 15.09 3.80
CA TYR A 21 -25.34 14.60 4.75
C TYR A 21 -25.73 15.73 5.70
N HIS A 22 -27.03 15.97 5.83
CA HIS A 22 -27.55 17.04 6.68
C HIS A 22 -28.05 16.48 8.00
N PHE A 23 -28.11 17.32 9.03
CA PHE A 23 -28.61 16.93 10.36
C PHE A 23 -29.99 16.27 10.30
N PHE A 24 -30.92 16.79 9.47
CA PHE A 24 -32.26 16.25 9.33
C PHE A 24 -32.37 14.94 8.55
N ASP A 25 -31.29 14.47 7.96
CA ASP A 25 -31.21 13.17 7.30
C ASP A 25 -30.92 12.04 8.29
N ILE A 26 -30.44 12.39 9.50
CA ILE A 26 -30.10 11.41 10.55
C ILE A 26 -31.34 10.60 10.93
N GLY A 27 -31.23 9.27 10.85
CA GLY A 27 -32.32 8.34 11.14
C GLY A 27 -33.42 8.24 10.08
N LYS A 28 -33.35 9.03 8.99
CA LYS A 28 -34.32 8.99 7.87
C LYS A 28 -33.72 8.37 6.61
N ASN A 29 -32.42 8.52 6.42
CA ASN A 29 -31.73 8.04 5.25
C ASN A 29 -30.39 7.40 5.68
N SER A 30 -30.15 6.17 5.27
CA SER A 30 -28.91 5.42 5.54
C SER A 30 -27.94 5.39 4.34
N ASP A 31 -28.26 6.10 3.27
CA ASP A 31 -27.44 6.19 2.07
C ASP A 31 -26.35 7.25 2.25
N TYR A 32 -25.21 6.84 2.81
CA TYR A 32 -24.09 7.72 3.15
C TYR A 32 -23.08 7.91 2.02
N TYR A 33 -23.09 7.07 0.99
CA TYR A 33 -22.06 7.07 -0.04
C TYR A 33 -22.47 7.85 -1.28
N ASP A 34 -21.51 8.52 -1.89
CA ASP A 34 -21.68 9.18 -3.19
C ASP A 34 -21.27 8.21 -4.30
N ASP A 35 -22.19 7.33 -4.68
CA ASP A 35 -21.94 6.31 -5.71
C ASP A 35 -21.58 6.90 -7.06
N PHE A 36 -22.17 8.03 -7.42
CA PHE A 36 -21.84 8.71 -8.67
C PHE A 36 -20.39 9.20 -8.67
N ALA A 37 -19.95 9.88 -7.60
CA ALA A 37 -18.58 10.34 -7.47
C ALA A 37 -17.60 9.17 -7.37
N ASN A 38 -17.90 8.14 -6.56
CA ASN A 38 -17.07 6.95 -6.42
C ASN A 38 -16.88 6.23 -7.76
N ARG A 39 -17.94 5.96 -8.50
CA ARG A 39 -17.91 5.36 -9.83
C ARG A 39 -17.10 6.21 -10.81
N THR A 40 -17.44 7.49 -10.93
CA THR A 40 -16.85 8.39 -11.93
C THR A 40 -15.35 8.55 -11.70
N ILE A 41 -14.93 8.74 -10.46
CA ILE A 41 -13.52 8.95 -10.13
C ILE A 41 -12.75 7.63 -10.25
N THR A 42 -13.28 6.51 -9.74
CA THR A 42 -12.62 5.21 -9.85
C THR A 42 -12.40 4.81 -11.32
N ARG A 43 -13.42 4.96 -12.16
CA ARG A 43 -13.29 4.71 -13.61
C ARG A 43 -12.24 5.64 -14.26
N LYS A 44 -12.31 6.94 -14.00
CA LYS A 44 -11.35 7.90 -14.53
C LYS A 44 -9.90 7.56 -14.16
N VAL A 45 -9.67 7.19 -12.89
CA VAL A 45 -8.31 6.85 -12.42
C VAL A 45 -7.89 5.48 -12.96
N ALA A 46 -8.81 4.50 -13.07
CA ALA A 46 -8.53 3.22 -13.70
C ALA A 46 -8.02 3.41 -15.13
N ASP A 47 -8.75 4.17 -15.95
CA ASP A 47 -8.45 4.35 -17.37
C ASP A 47 -7.19 5.21 -17.61
N ARG A 48 -6.95 6.22 -16.76
CA ARG A 48 -5.86 7.19 -16.99
C ARG A 48 -4.57 6.88 -16.22
N CYS A 49 -4.65 6.07 -15.17
CA CYS A 49 -3.52 5.80 -14.29
C CYS A 49 -3.26 4.29 -14.15
N TYR A 50 -4.16 3.53 -13.51
CA TYR A 50 -3.84 2.16 -13.12
C TYR A 50 -3.60 1.24 -14.31
N LEU A 51 -4.50 1.19 -15.28
CA LEU A 51 -4.35 0.32 -16.45
C LEU A 51 -3.13 0.68 -17.31
N PRO A 52 -2.88 1.97 -17.65
CA PRO A 52 -1.65 2.34 -18.35
C PRO A 52 -0.38 2.04 -17.57
N ALA A 53 -0.35 2.34 -16.28
CA ALA A 53 0.81 2.06 -15.43
C ALA A 53 1.10 0.55 -15.36
N ASN A 54 0.07 -0.27 -15.11
CA ASN A 54 0.23 -1.71 -15.05
C ASN A 54 0.71 -2.31 -16.36
N ARG A 55 0.24 -1.80 -17.50
CA ARG A 55 0.74 -2.18 -18.84
C ARG A 55 2.23 -1.86 -18.99
N THR A 56 2.64 -0.63 -18.62
CA THR A 56 4.05 -0.22 -18.67
C THR A 56 4.93 -1.11 -17.77
N MET A 57 4.47 -1.41 -16.54
CA MET A 57 5.21 -2.32 -15.64
C MET A 57 5.34 -3.73 -16.24
N LEU A 58 4.27 -4.24 -16.86
CA LEU A 58 4.30 -5.55 -17.52
C LEU A 58 5.27 -5.58 -18.69
N GLU A 59 5.31 -4.53 -19.51
CA GLU A 59 6.27 -4.38 -20.62
C GLU A 59 7.71 -4.35 -20.11
N LEU A 60 7.98 -3.60 -19.03
CA LEU A 60 9.30 -3.55 -18.40
C LEU A 60 9.72 -4.93 -17.83
N ILE A 61 8.80 -5.64 -17.17
CA ILE A 61 9.04 -6.98 -16.68
C ILE A 61 9.34 -7.95 -17.85
N ARG A 62 8.56 -7.90 -18.93
CA ARG A 62 8.79 -8.72 -20.14
C ARG A 62 10.15 -8.42 -20.77
N LYS A 63 10.56 -7.15 -20.80
CA LYS A 63 11.83 -6.72 -21.39
C LYS A 63 13.06 -7.10 -20.53
N TYR A 64 12.98 -6.92 -19.22
CA TYR A 64 14.13 -7.04 -18.32
C TYR A 64 14.09 -8.30 -17.41
N GLY A 65 12.99 -9.03 -17.42
CA GLY A 65 12.79 -10.24 -16.62
C GLY A 65 13.02 -9.99 -15.13
N LYS A 66 13.70 -10.90 -14.45
CA LYS A 66 13.99 -10.82 -13.02
C LYS A 66 14.87 -9.65 -12.58
N ASN A 67 15.44 -8.88 -13.53
CA ASN A 67 16.22 -7.68 -13.23
C ASN A 67 15.35 -6.47 -12.95
N PHE A 68 14.06 -6.51 -13.31
CA PHE A 68 13.07 -5.48 -12.97
C PHE A 68 12.01 -6.06 -12.05
N LYS A 69 11.91 -5.50 -10.86
CA LYS A 69 10.90 -5.86 -9.86
C LYS A 69 10.28 -4.61 -9.28
N VAL A 70 9.04 -4.72 -8.86
CA VAL A 70 8.27 -3.61 -8.31
C VAL A 70 7.35 -4.10 -7.19
N SER A 71 7.02 -3.23 -6.25
CA SER A 71 6.11 -3.55 -5.15
C SER A 71 4.87 -2.64 -5.19
N PHE A 72 3.73 -3.17 -4.80
CA PHE A 72 2.48 -2.42 -4.69
C PHE A 72 1.87 -2.60 -3.30
N SER A 73 1.43 -1.48 -2.71
CA SER A 73 0.55 -1.43 -1.55
C SER A 73 -0.85 -1.11 -2.04
N ILE A 74 -1.77 -2.06 -1.93
CA ILE A 74 -3.13 -1.96 -2.51
C ILE A 74 -4.12 -2.11 -1.36
N SER A 75 -4.80 -1.03 -0.97
CA SER A 75 -5.74 -1.08 0.16
C SER A 75 -6.98 -1.93 -0.13
N GLY A 76 -7.58 -2.50 0.92
CA GLY A 76 -8.86 -3.24 0.79
C GLY A 76 -9.98 -2.36 0.24
N MET A 77 -10.04 -1.10 0.69
CA MET A 77 -11.05 -0.14 0.24
C MET A 77 -11.00 0.14 -1.26
N VAL A 78 -9.82 0.19 -1.87
CA VAL A 78 -9.74 0.38 -3.33
C VAL A 78 -10.11 -0.90 -4.08
N ILE A 79 -9.82 -2.06 -3.51
CA ILE A 79 -10.25 -3.35 -4.11
C ILE A 79 -11.78 -3.45 -4.15
N GLU A 80 -12.48 -3.00 -3.10
CA GLU A 80 -13.95 -2.97 -3.10
C GLU A 80 -14.47 -2.10 -4.25
N GLN A 81 -13.90 -0.90 -4.42
CA GLN A 81 -14.27 -0.02 -5.52
C GLN A 81 -13.92 -0.60 -6.90
N PHE A 82 -12.79 -1.31 -7.03
CA PHE A 82 -12.46 -1.99 -8.28
C PHE A 82 -13.44 -3.13 -8.58
N ARG A 83 -13.81 -3.94 -7.59
CA ARG A 83 -14.81 -5.01 -7.78
C ARG A 83 -16.13 -4.47 -8.36
N GLU A 84 -16.52 -3.30 -7.94
CA GLU A 84 -17.79 -2.70 -8.33
C GLU A 84 -17.69 -1.88 -9.63
N TYR A 85 -16.64 -1.08 -9.78
CA TYR A 85 -16.58 -0.07 -10.84
C TYR A 85 -15.53 -0.34 -11.92
N ALA A 86 -14.50 -1.13 -11.66
CA ALA A 86 -13.37 -1.34 -12.58
C ALA A 86 -12.69 -2.71 -12.36
N PRO A 87 -13.40 -3.84 -12.50
CA PRO A 87 -12.85 -5.16 -12.19
C PRO A 87 -11.61 -5.54 -13.02
N GLU A 88 -11.49 -5.00 -14.23
CA GLU A 88 -10.32 -5.21 -15.10
C GLU A 88 -9.00 -4.70 -14.50
N VAL A 89 -9.06 -3.76 -13.54
CA VAL A 89 -7.86 -3.31 -12.80
C VAL A 89 -7.34 -4.45 -11.92
N ILE A 90 -8.23 -5.19 -11.24
CA ILE A 90 -7.83 -6.34 -10.44
C ILE A 90 -7.17 -7.41 -11.33
N ASP A 91 -7.73 -7.67 -12.50
CA ASP A 91 -7.17 -8.66 -13.43
C ASP A 91 -5.80 -8.23 -13.96
N SER A 92 -5.59 -6.93 -14.20
CA SER A 92 -4.28 -6.41 -14.59
C SER A 92 -3.24 -6.56 -13.47
N PHE A 93 -3.60 -6.42 -12.20
CA PHE A 93 -2.71 -6.70 -11.07
C PHE A 93 -2.44 -8.21 -10.92
N LYS A 94 -3.43 -9.09 -11.15
CA LYS A 94 -3.21 -10.54 -11.16
C LYS A 94 -2.18 -10.94 -12.22
N GLU A 95 -2.28 -10.37 -13.43
CA GLU A 95 -1.30 -10.61 -14.49
C GLU A 95 0.12 -10.19 -14.07
N LEU A 96 0.26 -9.02 -13.45
CA LEU A 96 1.53 -8.54 -12.91
C LEU A 96 2.10 -9.48 -11.83
N VAL A 97 1.29 -9.88 -10.86
CA VAL A 97 1.70 -10.79 -9.77
C VAL A 97 2.11 -12.15 -10.31
N ALA A 98 1.40 -12.68 -11.32
CA ALA A 98 1.70 -13.97 -11.95
C ALA A 98 3.10 -14.01 -12.61
N THR A 99 3.71 -12.86 -12.93
CA THR A 99 5.09 -12.80 -13.45
C THR A 99 6.14 -13.23 -12.45
N GLY A 100 5.84 -13.23 -11.13
CA GLY A 100 6.81 -13.46 -10.05
C GLY A 100 7.81 -12.30 -9.85
N CYS A 101 7.58 -11.15 -10.51
CA CYS A 101 8.42 -9.94 -10.40
C CYS A 101 7.74 -8.82 -9.58
N VAL A 102 6.56 -9.08 -9.03
CA VAL A 102 5.79 -8.11 -8.26
C VAL A 102 5.58 -8.61 -6.85
N GLU A 103 5.88 -7.75 -5.87
CA GLU A 103 5.58 -7.97 -4.45
C GLU A 103 4.35 -7.15 -4.05
N ILE A 104 3.36 -7.80 -3.43
CA ILE A 104 2.26 -7.11 -2.77
C ILE A 104 2.63 -6.88 -1.31
N LEU A 105 2.55 -5.63 -0.88
CA LEU A 105 2.84 -5.21 0.48
C LEU A 105 1.60 -5.37 1.36
N ALA A 106 1.80 -5.63 2.65
CA ALA A 106 0.73 -5.57 3.64
C ALA A 106 0.50 -4.12 4.10
N GLU A 107 -0.75 -3.80 4.36
CA GLU A 107 -1.16 -2.54 5.00
C GLU A 107 -2.44 -2.74 5.83
N THR A 108 -2.99 -1.69 6.43
CA THR A 108 -4.34 -1.74 7.02
C THR A 108 -5.39 -1.80 5.93
N TYR A 109 -6.43 -2.63 6.11
CA TYR A 109 -7.48 -2.84 5.11
C TYR A 109 -8.12 -1.52 4.63
N SER A 110 -8.48 -0.67 5.57
CA SER A 110 -9.17 0.60 5.32
C SER A 110 -8.23 1.78 5.14
N HIS A 111 -6.91 1.56 5.01
CA HIS A 111 -5.92 2.63 4.98
C HIS A 111 -6.05 3.56 6.20
N SER A 112 -6.23 2.97 7.38
CA SER A 112 -6.57 3.68 8.60
C SER A 112 -5.35 4.03 9.45
N LEU A 113 -5.53 4.96 10.39
CA LEU A 113 -4.56 5.35 11.41
C LEU A 113 -4.67 4.51 12.70
N ALA A 114 -5.28 3.32 12.63
CA ALA A 114 -5.50 2.46 13.80
C ALA A 114 -4.21 2.13 14.57
N SER A 115 -3.05 2.09 13.91
CA SER A 115 -1.76 1.89 14.55
C SER A 115 -1.41 2.92 15.65
N LEU A 116 -2.07 4.08 15.65
CA LEU A 116 -1.83 5.16 16.62
C LEU A 116 -2.75 5.10 17.84
N VAL A 117 -3.88 4.40 17.74
CA VAL A 117 -4.97 4.53 18.73
C VAL A 117 -5.49 3.19 19.27
N ASP A 118 -5.47 2.11 18.46
CA ASP A 118 -6.03 0.82 18.83
C ASP A 118 -5.25 -0.33 18.18
N GLU A 119 -4.43 -1.01 18.99
CA GLU A 119 -3.64 -2.15 18.53
C GLU A 119 -4.52 -3.33 18.07
N GLY A 120 -5.68 -3.54 18.72
CA GLY A 120 -6.62 -4.62 18.38
C GLY A 120 -7.21 -4.41 16.98
N GLU A 121 -7.73 -3.21 16.72
CA GLU A 121 -8.26 -2.84 15.39
C GLU A 121 -7.16 -2.83 14.35
N PHE A 122 -5.97 -2.35 14.66
CA PHE A 122 -4.82 -2.38 13.76
C PHE A 122 -4.52 -3.82 13.30
N LYS A 123 -4.36 -4.75 14.25
CA LYS A 123 -4.09 -6.17 13.93
C LYS A 123 -5.22 -6.81 13.13
N LYS A 124 -6.47 -6.49 13.45
CA LYS A 124 -7.65 -7.00 12.74
C LYS A 124 -7.63 -6.55 11.27
N GLN A 125 -7.40 -5.26 11.00
CA GLN A 125 -7.35 -4.75 9.64
C GLN A 125 -6.17 -5.29 8.84
N VAL A 126 -4.99 -5.43 9.46
CA VAL A 126 -3.82 -6.03 8.81
C VAL A 126 -4.09 -7.49 8.44
N LYS A 127 -4.73 -8.26 9.34
CA LYS A 127 -5.13 -9.63 9.05
C LYS A 127 -6.14 -9.70 7.92
N GLN A 128 -7.18 -8.88 7.96
CA GLN A 128 -8.21 -8.80 6.92
C GLN A 128 -7.59 -8.48 5.54
N HIS A 129 -6.65 -7.55 5.50
CA HIS A 129 -5.92 -7.22 4.28
C HIS A 129 -5.08 -8.41 3.78
N ALA A 130 -4.33 -9.07 4.66
CA ALA A 130 -3.52 -10.23 4.28
C ALA A 130 -4.37 -11.40 3.75
N ASP A 131 -5.54 -11.65 4.35
CA ASP A 131 -6.50 -12.66 3.90
C ASP A 131 -7.04 -12.30 2.49
N LEU A 132 -7.36 -11.02 2.24
CA LEU A 132 -7.79 -10.53 0.93
C LEU A 132 -6.68 -10.68 -0.14
N MET A 133 -5.44 -10.36 0.18
CA MET A 133 -4.31 -10.52 -0.76
C MET A 133 -4.08 -11.99 -1.10
N LYS A 134 -4.26 -12.89 -0.13
CA LYS A 134 -4.20 -14.33 -0.37
C LYS A 134 -5.34 -14.81 -1.26
N GLU A 135 -6.56 -14.34 -1.03
CA GLU A 135 -7.74 -14.66 -1.85
C GLU A 135 -7.56 -14.24 -3.31
N LEU A 136 -7.16 -12.98 -3.53
CA LEU A 136 -7.12 -12.39 -4.87
C LEU A 136 -5.90 -12.77 -5.69
N PHE A 137 -4.74 -12.83 -5.03
CA PHE A 137 -3.44 -12.95 -5.70
C PHE A 137 -2.67 -14.22 -5.32
N GLY A 138 -3.19 -15.02 -4.39
CA GLY A 138 -2.50 -16.23 -3.91
C GLY A 138 -1.22 -15.95 -3.11
N VAL A 139 -0.96 -14.70 -2.70
CA VAL A 139 0.27 -14.30 -2.04
C VAL A 139 0.08 -14.03 -0.54
N LYS A 140 1.13 -14.31 0.24
CA LYS A 140 1.22 -13.90 1.63
C LYS A 140 2.24 -12.76 1.74
N PRO A 141 1.81 -11.53 2.02
CA PRO A 141 2.73 -10.40 2.16
C PRO A 141 3.75 -10.63 3.29
N VAL A 142 5.00 -10.22 3.06
CA VAL A 142 6.10 -10.32 4.05
C VAL A 142 6.69 -8.97 4.40
N THR A 143 6.43 -7.96 3.60
CA THR A 143 6.80 -6.56 3.82
C THR A 143 5.54 -5.77 4.18
N PHE A 144 5.66 -4.91 5.17
CA PHE A 144 4.57 -4.08 5.67
C PHE A 144 4.78 -2.60 5.31
N ARG A 145 3.73 -1.91 4.94
CA ARG A 145 3.69 -0.47 4.75
C ARG A 145 2.55 0.11 5.59
N ASN A 146 2.89 0.91 6.61
CA ASN A 146 1.85 1.58 7.39
C ASN A 146 1.26 2.77 6.63
N THR A 147 0.02 3.12 6.98
CA THR A 147 -0.68 4.31 6.46
C THR A 147 0.22 5.54 6.64
N GLU A 148 0.34 6.35 5.57
CA GLU A 148 1.20 7.54 5.51
C GLU A 148 2.67 7.30 5.90
N LEU A 149 3.16 6.06 5.84
CA LEU A 149 4.51 5.65 6.27
C LEU A 149 4.80 5.97 7.75
N ILE A 150 3.76 6.17 8.55
CA ILE A 150 3.88 6.46 9.99
C ILE A 150 4.63 5.33 10.68
N TYR A 151 5.62 5.71 11.46
CA TYR A 151 6.47 4.80 12.20
C TYR A 151 6.78 5.32 13.59
N SER A 152 6.78 4.41 14.54
CA SER A 152 7.50 4.49 15.82
C SER A 152 8.11 3.12 16.10
N ASP A 153 9.01 3.02 17.05
CA ASP A 153 9.64 1.74 17.39
C ASP A 153 8.62 0.74 17.95
N GLU A 154 7.59 1.21 18.66
CA GLU A 154 6.48 0.39 19.16
C GLU A 154 5.60 -0.15 18.02
N ILE A 155 5.28 0.69 17.02
CA ILE A 155 4.55 0.25 15.81
C ILE A 155 5.38 -0.80 15.08
N GLY A 156 6.70 -0.57 14.94
CA GLY A 156 7.61 -1.54 14.33
C GLY A 156 7.63 -2.86 15.09
N GLU A 157 7.63 -2.84 16.43
CA GLU A 157 7.55 -4.05 17.23
C GLU A 157 6.22 -4.79 17.03
N MET A 158 5.08 -4.09 17.00
CA MET A 158 3.78 -4.71 16.69
C MET A 158 3.81 -5.42 15.33
N VAL A 159 4.37 -4.75 14.32
CA VAL A 159 4.52 -5.30 12.96
C VAL A 159 5.41 -6.55 12.94
N ALA A 160 6.53 -6.50 13.67
CA ALA A 160 7.43 -7.65 13.81
C ALA A 160 6.76 -8.84 14.50
N ARG A 161 5.97 -8.61 15.56
CA ARG A 161 5.19 -9.65 16.26
C ARG A 161 4.12 -10.29 15.37
N MET A 162 3.58 -9.57 14.38
CA MET A 162 2.68 -10.12 13.37
C MET A 162 3.41 -10.98 12.31
N GLY A 163 4.74 -11.06 12.37
CA GLY A 163 5.55 -11.93 11.52
C GLY A 163 6.09 -11.28 10.25
N TYR A 164 5.94 -9.97 10.08
CA TYR A 164 6.56 -9.24 8.98
C TYR A 164 8.06 -9.10 9.17
N LYS A 165 8.82 -9.10 8.06
CA LYS A 165 10.28 -9.06 8.07
C LYS A 165 10.85 -7.70 7.75
N THR A 166 10.10 -6.91 6.98
CA THR A 166 10.50 -5.60 6.48
C THR A 166 9.33 -4.63 6.63
N MET A 167 9.63 -3.38 6.95
CA MET A 167 8.65 -2.31 6.99
C MET A 167 9.16 -1.11 6.21
N LEU A 168 8.29 -0.51 5.39
CA LEU A 168 8.55 0.76 4.74
C LEU A 168 8.15 1.89 5.69
N THR A 169 9.03 2.88 5.82
CA THR A 169 8.83 4.02 6.72
C THR A 169 9.21 5.33 6.07
N GLU A 170 8.79 6.41 6.68
CA GLU A 170 9.22 7.74 6.30
C GLU A 170 10.70 7.96 6.68
N GLY A 171 11.47 8.57 5.78
CA GLY A 171 12.86 8.97 6.03
C GLY A 171 12.94 10.39 6.59
N ALA A 172 12.31 10.64 7.75
CA ALA A 172 12.19 11.98 8.34
C ALA A 172 13.55 12.58 8.71
N ARG A 173 13.93 13.68 8.07
CA ARG A 173 15.25 14.32 8.25
C ARG A 173 15.57 14.72 9.69
N HIS A 174 14.57 15.19 10.43
CA HIS A 174 14.77 15.62 11.83
C HIS A 174 15.08 14.43 12.76
N ILE A 175 14.69 13.21 12.39
CA ILE A 175 15.02 11.97 13.11
C ILE A 175 16.36 11.42 12.64
N LEU A 176 16.60 11.40 11.32
CA LEU A 176 17.83 10.87 10.75
C LEU A 176 19.05 11.74 11.03
N GLY A 177 18.86 13.07 11.16
CA GLY A 177 19.96 14.02 11.29
C GLY A 177 20.89 13.96 10.08
N TRP A 178 22.14 13.56 10.30
CA TRP A 178 23.15 13.40 9.26
C TRP A 178 23.12 12.05 8.53
N LYS A 179 22.33 11.12 9.00
CA LYS A 179 22.23 9.76 8.41
C LYS A 179 21.45 9.79 7.10
N SER A 180 21.83 8.92 6.15
CA SER A 180 21.16 8.79 4.86
C SER A 180 19.94 7.85 4.95
N PRO A 181 18.82 8.13 4.26
CA PRO A 181 17.71 7.17 4.10
C PRO A 181 18.07 5.97 3.22
N ASP A 182 19.22 5.97 2.54
CA ASP A 182 19.63 4.96 1.56
C ASP A 182 20.22 3.69 2.19
N TYR A 183 20.26 3.62 3.52
CA TYR A 183 20.71 2.43 4.24
C TYR A 183 19.52 1.63 4.77
N VAL A 184 19.77 0.33 4.97
CA VAL A 184 18.83 -0.54 5.68
C VAL A 184 19.01 -0.34 7.18
N TYR A 185 17.92 0.04 7.84
CA TYR A 185 17.88 0.17 9.30
C TYR A 185 17.19 -1.03 9.94
N THR A 186 17.16 -1.04 11.25
CA THR A 186 16.43 -2.03 12.04
C THR A 186 15.59 -1.34 13.09
N ASN A 187 14.48 -1.96 13.47
CA ASN A 187 13.71 -1.51 14.60
C ASN A 187 14.54 -1.64 15.89
N SER A 188 14.50 -0.64 16.77
CA SER A 188 15.33 -0.60 17.99
C SER A 188 14.88 -1.63 19.03
N ILE A 189 13.58 -1.92 19.11
CA ILE A 189 13.00 -2.88 20.04
C ILE A 189 13.16 -4.30 19.50
N ASN A 190 12.92 -4.50 18.20
CA ASN A 190 13.01 -5.81 17.55
C ASN A 190 13.92 -5.76 16.31
N PRO A 191 15.24 -6.01 16.47
CA PRO A 191 16.21 -5.89 15.37
C PRO A 191 16.00 -6.88 14.21
N LYS A 192 15.10 -7.86 14.34
CA LYS A 192 14.73 -8.76 13.24
C LYS A 192 13.93 -8.05 12.14
N LEU A 193 13.19 -6.99 12.50
CA LEU A 193 12.47 -6.16 11.53
C LEU A 193 13.44 -5.21 10.84
N LYS A 194 13.53 -5.30 9.51
CA LYS A 194 14.29 -4.37 8.69
C LYS A 194 13.42 -3.19 8.28
N LEU A 195 14.02 -2.01 8.27
CA LEU A 195 13.36 -0.77 7.90
C LEU A 195 13.97 -0.24 6.60
N LEU A 196 13.14 0.03 5.63
CA LEU A 196 13.51 0.71 4.39
C LEU A 196 12.84 2.09 4.40
N LEU A 197 13.66 3.11 4.36
CA LEU A 197 13.22 4.50 4.48
C LEU A 197 12.97 5.11 3.11
N LYS A 198 11.88 5.87 2.98
CA LYS A 198 11.59 6.61 1.76
C LYS A 198 12.69 7.66 1.51
N ASN A 199 13.32 7.58 0.35
CA ASN A 199 14.14 8.68 -0.15
C ASN A 199 13.23 9.70 -0.84
N PHE A 200 12.91 10.79 -0.15
CA PHE A 200 12.00 11.83 -0.65
C PHE A 200 12.47 12.43 -1.96
N ARG A 201 13.76 12.79 -2.06
CA ARG A 201 14.34 13.42 -3.25
C ARG A 201 14.14 12.55 -4.49
N LEU A 202 14.53 11.28 -4.41
CA LEU A 202 14.35 10.35 -5.53
C LEU A 202 12.85 10.09 -5.82
N SER A 203 12.00 10.11 -4.81
CA SER A 203 10.55 9.94 -5.00
C SER A 203 9.93 11.13 -5.72
N ASP A 204 10.35 12.36 -5.37
CA ASP A 204 9.88 13.59 -6.01
C ASP A 204 10.40 13.72 -7.45
N ASP A 205 11.60 13.18 -7.74
CA ASP A 205 12.16 13.15 -9.10
C ASP A 205 11.37 12.19 -10.05
N ILE A 206 10.59 11.25 -9.49
CA ILE A 206 9.78 10.28 -10.26
C ILE A 206 8.32 10.74 -10.38
N ALA A 207 7.81 11.48 -9.41
CA ALA A 207 6.40 11.92 -9.35
C ALA A 207 6.14 13.10 -10.29
#